data_9c07ef11f12cdca486e504d6854c8c51
#
_entry.id   9c07ef11f12cdca486e504d6854c8c51
#
_cell.length_a   1.000
_cell.length_b   1.000
_cell.length_c   1.000
_cell.angle_alpha   90.00
_cell.angle_beta   90.00
_cell.angle_gamma   90.00
#
_symmetry.space_group_name_H-M   'P 1'
#
loop_
_entity.id
_entity.type
_entity.pdbx_description
1 polymer ?
#
loop_
_entity_poly.entity_id
_entity_poly.type
_entity_poly.pdbx_seq_one_letter_code
_entity_poly.pdbx_strand_id
1 'polypeptide(L)'
;MEKDTKKLFQITEAAHACGLSRSTLMRMEKKGLLTPAYIAAESRRRYYDNHDVARILQIEKFKSMGLTTEQIADYFAQGGEISTLLATLESRLQEIQRSVEELRLRTMEAPGISVQIMRQPAVTCRMRECMGRTVADKYADMYDFYSECVRQDCVLSEEPLFTISDRQDYLEGYISSEPYPYTVCVPVQPEKAPADAVVLPECRVLSVLYCGDYSGVDEAWLTLGREVKARGLTLAGNPRVLGIVAPYTGREIESRRYCSRFVLPVME
;
A
#
# COMPACT_ATOMS: atom_id res chain seq x y z
N MET A 1 -6.32 51.91 -7.85
CA MET A 1 -6.71 51.09 -8.99
C MET A 1 -7.99 50.32 -8.60
N GLU A 2 -9.15 50.83 -9.03
CA GLU A 2 -10.40 50.09 -8.88
C GLU A 2 -10.30 48.79 -9.69
N LYS A 3 -10.26 47.66 -8.99
CA LYS A 3 -10.38 46.34 -9.65
C LYS A 3 -11.77 46.29 -10.28
N ASP A 4 -11.78 46.05 -11.58
CA ASP A 4 -12.99 45.90 -12.41
C ASP A 4 -13.90 44.82 -11.80
N THR A 5 -14.84 45.22 -10.95
CA THR A 5 -15.76 44.35 -10.20
C THR A 5 -16.72 43.57 -11.09
N LYS A 6 -16.81 43.89 -12.39
CA LYS A 6 -17.63 43.18 -13.39
C LYS A 6 -17.12 41.76 -13.73
N LYS A 7 -15.93 41.39 -13.25
CA LYS A 7 -15.33 40.05 -13.50
C LYS A 7 -15.25 39.17 -12.25
N LEU A 8 -15.93 39.59 -11.16
CA LEU A 8 -15.90 38.82 -9.90
C LEU A 8 -17.24 38.14 -9.66
N PHE A 9 -17.17 36.88 -9.23
CA PHE A 9 -18.31 36.03 -8.91
C PHE A 9 -18.49 35.93 -7.40
N GLN A 10 -19.73 35.95 -6.92
CA GLN A 10 -20.03 35.60 -5.54
C GLN A 10 -19.79 34.08 -5.32
N ILE A 11 -19.61 33.66 -4.07
CA ILE A 11 -19.39 32.28 -3.71
C ILE A 11 -20.46 31.31 -4.26
N THR A 12 -21.71 31.76 -4.35
CA THR A 12 -22.82 31.00 -4.92
C THR A 12 -22.66 30.76 -6.41
N GLU A 13 -22.23 31.80 -7.13
CA GLU A 13 -22.03 31.77 -8.58
C GLU A 13 -20.81 30.88 -8.93
N ALA A 14 -19.69 31.08 -8.24
CA ALA A 14 -18.48 30.31 -8.40
C ALA A 14 -18.73 28.81 -8.06
N ALA A 15 -19.43 28.52 -6.96
CA ALA A 15 -19.77 27.16 -6.58
C ALA A 15 -20.68 26.50 -7.62
N HIS A 16 -21.73 27.20 -8.08
CA HIS A 16 -22.65 26.68 -9.10
C HIS A 16 -21.92 26.41 -10.42
N ALA A 17 -21.06 27.31 -10.87
CA ALA A 17 -20.25 27.13 -12.08
C ALA A 17 -19.35 25.89 -12.04
N CYS A 18 -18.90 25.49 -10.85
CA CYS A 18 -18.07 24.29 -10.64
C CYS A 18 -18.88 23.04 -10.26
N GLY A 19 -20.23 23.11 -10.20
CA GLY A 19 -21.07 21.99 -9.77
C GLY A 19 -20.90 21.64 -8.27
N LEU A 20 -20.49 22.60 -7.45
CA LEU A 20 -20.14 22.39 -6.04
C LEU A 20 -21.09 23.15 -5.09
N SER A 21 -21.04 22.79 -3.81
CA SER A 21 -21.71 23.54 -2.76
C SER A 21 -20.83 24.69 -2.23
N ARG A 22 -21.47 25.75 -1.70
CA ARG A 22 -20.77 26.82 -0.99
C ARG A 22 -19.88 26.29 0.14
N SER A 23 -20.37 25.29 0.88
CA SER A 23 -19.62 24.68 1.97
C SER A 23 -18.35 23.97 1.50
N THR A 24 -18.34 23.44 0.28
CA THR A 24 -17.16 22.83 -0.34
C THR A 24 -16.09 23.91 -0.62
N LEU A 25 -16.45 25.03 -1.20
CA LEU A 25 -15.52 26.15 -1.42
C LEU A 25 -14.94 26.68 -0.10
N MET A 26 -15.78 26.86 0.91
CA MET A 26 -15.32 27.28 2.24
C MET A 26 -14.35 26.27 2.88
N ARG A 27 -14.54 24.97 2.66
CA ARG A 27 -13.57 23.93 3.11
C ARG A 27 -12.26 24.01 2.35
N MET A 28 -12.28 24.28 1.05
CA MET A 28 -11.06 24.49 0.26
C MET A 28 -10.27 25.71 0.77
N GLU A 29 -10.95 26.82 1.08
CA GLU A 29 -10.31 27.98 1.70
C GLU A 29 -9.68 27.62 3.05
N LYS A 30 -10.45 26.96 3.94
CA LYS A 30 -9.96 26.55 5.26
C LYS A 30 -8.73 25.65 5.19
N LYS A 31 -8.62 24.84 4.14
CA LYS A 31 -7.49 23.94 3.88
C LYS A 31 -6.35 24.61 3.09
N GLY A 32 -6.44 25.91 2.80
CA GLY A 32 -5.41 26.64 2.07
C GLY A 32 -5.31 26.34 0.57
N LEU A 33 -6.25 25.57 0.01
CA LEU A 33 -6.26 25.21 -1.42
C LEU A 33 -6.74 26.36 -2.31
N LEU A 34 -7.59 27.23 -1.78
CA LEU A 34 -8.23 28.35 -2.50
C LEU A 34 -8.13 29.62 -1.66
N THR A 35 -7.84 30.72 -2.31
CA THR A 35 -7.86 32.05 -1.70
C THR A 35 -8.75 32.95 -2.57
N PRO A 36 -9.85 33.53 -2.05
CA PRO A 36 -10.71 34.40 -2.86
C PRO A 36 -9.93 35.59 -3.43
N ALA A 37 -10.21 35.96 -4.68
CA ALA A 37 -9.60 37.11 -5.33
C ALA A 37 -9.85 38.41 -4.56
N TYR A 38 -11.01 38.53 -3.87
CA TYR A 38 -11.36 39.69 -3.07
C TYR A 38 -12.29 39.31 -1.91
N ILE A 39 -12.06 39.92 -0.75
CA ILE A 39 -12.95 39.84 0.42
C ILE A 39 -13.35 41.26 0.76
N ALA A 40 -14.66 41.57 0.72
CA ALA A 40 -15.18 42.89 1.04
C ALA A 40 -14.98 43.20 2.54
N ALA A 41 -14.34 44.34 2.86
CA ALA A 41 -13.94 44.69 4.22
C ALA A 41 -15.13 44.78 5.18
N GLU A 42 -16.22 45.45 4.76
CA GLU A 42 -17.40 45.67 5.60
C GLU A 42 -18.30 44.45 5.74
N SER A 43 -18.64 43.80 4.62
CA SER A 43 -19.61 42.67 4.60
C SER A 43 -18.98 41.30 4.76
N ARG A 44 -17.65 41.20 4.73
CA ARG A 44 -16.89 39.93 4.73
C ARG A 44 -17.30 38.99 3.61
N ARG A 45 -17.97 39.48 2.56
CA ARG A 45 -18.35 38.69 1.38
C ARG A 45 -17.12 38.34 0.55
N ARG A 46 -17.07 37.09 0.08
CA ARG A 46 -16.00 36.54 -0.75
C ARG A 46 -16.38 36.66 -2.21
N TYR A 47 -15.40 37.02 -3.03
CA TYR A 47 -15.53 37.15 -4.48
C TYR A 47 -14.37 36.41 -5.13
N TYR A 48 -14.66 35.70 -6.20
CA TYR A 48 -13.78 34.86 -6.95
C TYR A 48 -13.67 35.35 -8.39
N ASP A 49 -12.52 35.19 -9.01
CA ASP A 49 -12.33 35.50 -10.42
C ASP A 49 -12.26 34.20 -11.28
N ASN A 50 -12.00 34.37 -12.59
CA ASN A 50 -11.88 33.24 -13.51
C ASN A 50 -10.73 32.30 -13.15
N HIS A 51 -9.64 32.83 -12.58
CA HIS A 51 -8.50 32.00 -12.15
C HIS A 51 -8.87 31.15 -10.94
N ASP A 52 -9.65 31.69 -10.01
CA ASP A 52 -10.18 30.94 -8.87
C ASP A 52 -11.10 29.82 -9.31
N VAL A 53 -12.01 30.06 -10.27
CA VAL A 53 -12.90 29.05 -10.84
C VAL A 53 -12.08 27.95 -11.52
N ALA A 54 -11.09 28.30 -12.34
CA ALA A 54 -10.22 27.32 -12.99
C ALA A 54 -9.44 26.49 -11.96
N ARG A 55 -8.93 27.13 -10.90
CA ARG A 55 -8.24 26.44 -9.79
C ARG A 55 -9.16 25.47 -9.05
N ILE A 56 -10.42 25.85 -8.78
CA ILE A 56 -11.42 24.95 -8.16
C ILE A 56 -11.63 23.71 -9.01
N LEU A 57 -11.82 23.87 -10.31
CA LEU A 57 -12.02 22.74 -11.24
C LEU A 57 -10.78 21.83 -11.28
N GLN A 58 -9.57 22.40 -11.24
CA GLN A 58 -8.34 21.63 -11.20
C GLN A 58 -8.19 20.85 -9.89
N ILE A 59 -8.54 21.46 -8.73
CA ILE A 59 -8.57 20.77 -7.44
C ILE A 59 -9.52 19.58 -7.49
N GLU A 60 -10.74 19.75 -8.01
CA GLU A 60 -11.70 18.64 -8.11
C GLU A 60 -11.21 17.53 -9.06
N LYS A 61 -10.57 17.91 -10.17
CA LYS A 61 -9.93 16.93 -11.07
C LYS A 61 -8.85 16.12 -10.35
N PHE A 62 -7.97 16.74 -9.59
CA PHE A 62 -6.94 16.04 -8.83
C PHE A 62 -7.53 15.15 -7.73
N LYS A 63 -8.58 15.60 -7.05
CA LYS A 63 -9.32 14.76 -6.09
C LYS A 63 -9.94 13.52 -6.76
N SER A 64 -10.51 13.68 -7.96
CA SER A 64 -11.08 12.54 -8.69
C SER A 64 -10.03 11.51 -9.12
N MET A 65 -8.76 11.91 -9.24
CA MET A 65 -7.62 11.02 -9.42
C MET A 65 -7.16 10.38 -8.11
N GLY A 66 -7.78 10.74 -6.97
CA GLY A 66 -7.47 10.21 -5.65
C GLY A 66 -6.27 10.86 -4.96
N LEU A 67 -5.84 12.04 -5.41
CA LEU A 67 -4.79 12.80 -4.74
C LEU A 67 -5.30 13.41 -3.43
N THR A 68 -4.43 13.46 -2.42
CA THR A 68 -4.76 14.02 -1.13
C THR A 68 -4.79 15.56 -1.17
N THR A 69 -5.39 16.16 -0.15
CA THR A 69 -5.42 17.62 -0.01
C THR A 69 -4.01 18.20 0.06
N GLU A 70 -3.13 17.54 0.78
CA GLU A 70 -1.73 17.91 1.00
C GLU A 70 -0.96 17.88 -0.33
N GLN A 71 -1.08 16.80 -1.09
CA GLN A 71 -0.44 16.67 -2.41
C GLN A 71 -0.91 17.76 -3.39
N ILE A 72 -2.21 18.09 -3.35
CA ILE A 72 -2.76 19.16 -4.18
C ILE A 72 -2.25 20.54 -3.72
N ALA A 73 -2.13 20.78 -2.42
CA ALA A 73 -1.59 22.02 -1.87
C ALA A 73 -0.11 22.18 -2.27
N ASP A 74 0.68 21.14 -2.15
CA ASP A 74 2.10 21.13 -2.53
C ASP A 74 2.30 21.41 -4.02
N TYR A 75 1.49 20.82 -4.88
CA TYR A 75 1.50 21.13 -6.32
C TYR A 75 1.34 22.62 -6.59
N PHE A 76 0.35 23.27 -5.95
CA PHE A 76 0.16 24.70 -6.14
C PHE A 76 1.25 25.57 -5.48
N ALA A 77 1.77 25.13 -4.34
CA ALA A 77 2.87 25.82 -3.65
C ALA A 77 4.18 25.78 -4.44
N GLN A 78 4.40 24.68 -5.18
CA GLN A 78 5.58 24.48 -6.05
C GLN A 78 5.40 25.03 -7.47
N GLY A 79 4.42 25.90 -7.69
CA GLY A 79 4.20 26.54 -8.99
C GLY A 79 3.69 25.62 -10.09
N GLY A 80 3.06 24.50 -9.73
CA GLY A 80 2.49 23.55 -10.69
C GLY A 80 3.47 22.45 -11.12
N GLU A 81 4.51 22.17 -10.34
CA GLU A 81 5.43 21.04 -10.58
C GLU A 81 4.69 19.72 -10.51
N ILE A 82 4.72 18.96 -11.61
CA ILE A 82 3.86 17.78 -11.79
C ILE A 82 4.57 16.45 -11.49
N SER A 83 5.89 16.44 -11.37
CA SER A 83 6.69 15.22 -11.22
C SER A 83 6.29 14.38 -10.00
N THR A 84 6.06 15.03 -8.86
CA THR A 84 5.63 14.36 -7.62
C THR A 84 4.25 13.74 -7.77
N LEU A 85 3.30 14.44 -8.41
CA LEU A 85 1.96 13.90 -8.66
C LEU A 85 1.99 12.73 -9.63
N LEU A 86 2.82 12.81 -10.67
CA LEU A 86 3.00 11.73 -11.64
C LEU A 86 3.55 10.48 -10.95
N ALA A 87 4.64 10.62 -10.19
CA ALA A 87 5.23 9.51 -9.44
C ALA A 87 4.21 8.85 -8.48
N THR A 88 3.39 9.65 -7.80
CA THR A 88 2.32 9.15 -6.92
C THR A 88 1.28 8.34 -7.69
N LEU A 89 0.83 8.84 -8.84
CA LEU A 89 -0.17 8.15 -9.66
C LEU A 89 0.39 6.88 -10.31
N GLU A 90 1.65 6.89 -10.74
CA GLU A 90 2.34 5.71 -11.27
C GLU A 90 2.49 4.62 -10.21
N SER A 91 2.89 4.98 -8.99
CA SER A 91 2.95 4.04 -7.86
C SER A 91 1.58 3.42 -7.59
N ARG A 92 0.53 4.23 -7.54
CA ARG A 92 -0.85 3.77 -7.31
C ARG A 92 -1.37 2.88 -8.44
N LEU A 93 -1.01 3.19 -9.69
CA LEU A 93 -1.34 2.35 -10.83
C LEU A 93 -0.72 0.96 -10.68
N GLN A 94 0.55 0.88 -10.27
CA GLN A 94 1.22 -0.40 -10.02
C GLN A 94 0.57 -1.19 -8.88
N GLU A 95 0.12 -0.53 -7.81
CA GLU A 95 -0.63 -1.18 -6.71
C GLU A 95 -1.96 -1.76 -7.19
N ILE A 96 -2.71 -0.99 -7.97
CA ILE A 96 -3.99 -1.45 -8.54
C ILE A 96 -3.75 -2.63 -9.48
N GLN A 97 -2.74 -2.57 -10.34
CA GLN A 97 -2.40 -3.67 -11.25
C GLN A 97 -2.07 -4.95 -10.49
N ARG A 98 -1.31 -4.85 -9.38
CA ARG A 98 -1.01 -5.99 -8.49
C ARG A 98 -2.26 -6.56 -7.85
N SER A 99 -3.15 -5.71 -7.37
CA SER A 99 -4.42 -6.13 -6.76
C SER A 99 -5.33 -6.84 -7.78
N VAL A 100 -5.39 -6.34 -9.00
CA VAL A 100 -6.15 -6.97 -10.09
C VAL A 100 -5.58 -8.36 -10.40
N GLU A 101 -4.26 -8.50 -10.51
CA GLU A 101 -3.63 -9.79 -10.76
C GLU A 101 -3.90 -10.79 -9.63
N GLU A 102 -3.76 -10.34 -8.38
CA GLU A 102 -4.09 -11.17 -7.22
C GLU A 102 -5.54 -11.64 -7.24
N LEU A 103 -6.50 -10.74 -7.52
CA LEU A 103 -7.91 -11.08 -7.58
C LEU A 103 -8.22 -12.04 -8.75
N ARG A 104 -7.55 -11.89 -9.88
CA ARG A 104 -7.69 -12.82 -11.02
C ARG A 104 -7.24 -14.24 -10.63
N LEU A 105 -6.10 -14.37 -9.96
CA LEU A 105 -5.63 -15.69 -9.50
C LEU A 105 -6.61 -16.35 -8.53
N ARG A 106 -7.26 -15.57 -7.66
CA ARG A 106 -8.30 -16.09 -6.75
C ARG A 106 -9.56 -16.58 -7.46
N THR A 107 -9.80 -16.20 -8.70
CA THR A 107 -10.96 -16.69 -9.49
C THR A 107 -10.66 -18.00 -10.22
N MET A 108 -9.41 -18.46 -10.24
CA MET A 108 -9.05 -19.73 -10.88
C MET A 108 -9.56 -20.90 -10.06
N GLU A 109 -10.07 -21.94 -10.74
CA GLU A 109 -10.53 -23.16 -10.06
C GLU A 109 -9.35 -24.09 -9.64
N ALA A 110 -8.21 -23.97 -10.32
CA ALA A 110 -6.97 -24.70 -10.02
C ALA A 110 -5.95 -23.77 -9.34
N PRO A 111 -5.00 -24.34 -8.56
CA PRO A 111 -3.90 -23.57 -7.99
C PRO A 111 -3.17 -22.77 -9.08
N GLY A 112 -2.93 -21.48 -8.80
CA GLY A 112 -2.29 -20.55 -9.72
C GLY A 112 -1.01 -19.95 -9.15
N ILE A 113 -0.01 -19.77 -10.02
CA ILE A 113 1.25 -19.09 -9.67
C ILE A 113 1.46 -17.91 -10.63
N SER A 114 1.79 -16.75 -10.07
CA SER A 114 2.21 -15.58 -10.83
C SER A 114 3.56 -15.07 -10.33
N VAL A 115 4.44 -14.67 -11.26
CA VAL A 115 5.80 -14.23 -10.96
C VAL A 115 6.03 -12.84 -11.49
N GLN A 116 6.53 -11.94 -10.64
CA GLN A 116 6.85 -10.57 -11.03
C GLN A 116 8.00 -9.99 -10.21
N ILE A 117 8.67 -8.98 -10.77
CA ILE A 117 9.57 -8.12 -9.99
C ILE A 117 8.78 -6.88 -9.60
N MET A 118 8.87 -6.49 -8.33
CA MET A 118 8.13 -5.34 -7.80
C MET A 118 8.93 -4.65 -6.69
N ARG A 119 8.47 -3.47 -6.27
CA ARG A 119 8.91 -2.84 -5.02
C ARG A 119 8.01 -3.28 -3.88
N GLN A 120 8.62 -3.75 -2.80
CA GLN A 120 7.94 -4.02 -1.53
C GLN A 120 8.08 -2.77 -0.68
N PRO A 121 6.99 -2.12 -0.25
CA PRO A 121 7.04 -0.95 0.61
C PRO A 121 7.76 -1.23 1.94
N ALA A 122 8.24 -0.17 2.59
CA ALA A 122 8.73 -0.28 3.95
C ALA A 122 7.60 -0.72 4.89
N VAL A 123 7.91 -1.58 5.85
CA VAL A 123 6.95 -2.05 6.84
C VAL A 123 7.55 -1.98 8.24
N THR A 124 6.79 -1.43 9.18
CA THR A 124 7.13 -1.44 10.60
C THR A 124 6.45 -2.64 11.25
N CYS A 125 7.19 -3.49 11.92
CA CYS A 125 6.64 -4.71 12.53
C CYS A 125 7.32 -5.06 13.86
N ARG A 126 6.61 -5.77 14.71
CA ARG A 126 7.21 -6.55 15.78
C ARG A 126 7.65 -7.91 15.25
N MET A 127 8.70 -8.45 15.82
CA MET A 127 9.36 -9.66 15.32
C MET A 127 9.57 -10.66 16.45
N ARG A 128 9.38 -11.97 16.15
CA ARG A 128 9.68 -13.06 17.07
C ARG A 128 10.36 -14.19 16.30
N GLU A 129 11.50 -14.62 16.79
CA GLU A 129 12.19 -15.81 16.28
C GLU A 129 11.46 -17.08 16.71
N CYS A 130 11.30 -17.99 15.79
CA CYS A 130 10.62 -19.28 15.94
C CYS A 130 11.40 -20.39 15.24
N MET A 131 11.04 -21.63 15.55
CA MET A 131 11.58 -22.81 14.94
C MET A 131 10.44 -23.75 14.59
N GLY A 132 10.37 -24.22 13.37
CA GLY A 132 9.33 -25.16 12.97
C GLY A 132 9.58 -25.76 11.60
N ARG A 133 8.71 -26.66 11.22
CA ARG A 133 8.85 -27.44 9.99
C ARG A 133 7.67 -27.26 9.06
N THR A 134 6.47 -27.29 9.63
CA THR A 134 5.23 -27.31 8.85
C THR A 134 4.58 -25.93 8.73
N VAL A 135 3.68 -25.80 7.77
CA VAL A 135 2.82 -24.62 7.66
C VAL A 135 1.96 -24.47 8.92
N ALA A 136 1.54 -25.58 9.54
CA ALA A 136 0.74 -25.55 10.77
C ALA A 136 1.53 -24.97 11.95
N ASP A 137 2.82 -25.32 12.11
CA ASP A 137 3.69 -24.76 13.14
C ASP A 137 3.76 -23.22 12.99
N LYS A 138 4.02 -22.74 11.78
CA LYS A 138 4.07 -21.30 11.49
C LYS A 138 2.79 -20.57 11.83
N TYR A 139 1.64 -21.14 11.50
CA TYR A 139 0.37 -20.51 11.84
C TYR A 139 0.11 -20.49 13.35
N ALA A 140 0.48 -21.55 14.06
CA ALA A 140 0.38 -21.57 15.52
C ALA A 140 1.20 -20.43 16.14
N ASP A 141 2.46 -20.27 15.72
CA ASP A 141 3.34 -19.21 16.19
C ASP A 141 2.84 -17.81 15.79
N MET A 142 2.34 -17.67 14.56
CA MET A 142 1.74 -16.42 14.08
C MET A 142 0.52 -16.02 14.91
N TYR A 143 -0.40 -16.95 15.21
CA TYR A 143 -1.57 -16.70 16.05
C TYR A 143 -1.20 -16.33 17.47
N ASP A 144 -0.23 -17.03 18.06
CA ASP A 144 0.22 -16.77 19.42
C ASP A 144 0.84 -15.39 19.52
N PHE A 145 1.77 -15.05 18.60
CA PHE A 145 2.43 -13.76 18.61
C PHE A 145 1.49 -12.59 18.26
N TYR A 146 0.59 -12.80 17.31
CA TYR A 146 -0.45 -11.81 17.01
C TYR A 146 -1.32 -11.52 18.23
N SER A 147 -1.75 -12.57 18.94
CA SER A 147 -2.55 -12.45 20.15
C SER A 147 -1.80 -11.72 21.26
N GLU A 148 -0.49 -11.93 21.37
CA GLU A 148 0.35 -11.20 22.32
C GLU A 148 0.42 -9.71 21.95
N CYS A 149 0.65 -9.37 20.68
CA CYS A 149 0.64 -7.98 20.22
C CYS A 149 -0.68 -7.26 20.56
N VAL A 150 -1.81 -7.93 20.33
CA VAL A 150 -3.14 -7.39 20.69
C VAL A 150 -3.26 -7.18 22.20
N ARG A 151 -2.83 -8.13 23.04
CA ARG A 151 -2.89 -7.99 24.52
C ARG A 151 -1.96 -6.90 25.05
N GLN A 152 -0.93 -6.55 24.31
CA GLN A 152 0.02 -5.48 24.64
C GLN A 152 -0.36 -4.13 24.01
N ASP A 153 -1.63 -3.98 23.61
CA ASP A 153 -2.21 -2.75 23.02
C ASP A 153 -1.45 -2.23 21.77
N CYS A 154 -0.79 -3.11 21.02
CA CYS A 154 -0.17 -2.72 19.76
C CYS A 154 -1.24 -2.30 18.75
N VAL A 155 -1.05 -1.16 18.10
CA VAL A 155 -1.90 -0.73 16.99
C VAL A 155 -1.42 -1.39 15.71
N LEU A 156 -2.20 -2.38 15.25
CA LEU A 156 -1.85 -3.19 14.10
C LEU A 156 -2.02 -2.42 12.78
N SER A 157 -1.25 -2.79 11.78
CA SER A 157 -1.36 -2.29 10.40
C SER A 157 -2.33 -3.14 9.58
N GLU A 158 -2.77 -2.62 8.43
CA GLU A 158 -3.56 -3.36 7.42
C GLU A 158 -2.70 -4.35 6.61
N GLU A 159 -1.39 -4.27 6.74
CA GLU A 159 -0.47 -5.18 6.05
C GLU A 159 -0.62 -6.62 6.55
N PRO A 160 -0.47 -7.62 5.66
CA PRO A 160 -0.60 -9.02 6.06
C PRO A 160 0.51 -9.46 7.02
N LEU A 161 0.20 -10.40 7.91
CA LEU A 161 1.20 -11.12 8.70
C LEU A 161 2.15 -11.86 7.75
N PHE A 162 3.43 -11.92 8.12
CA PHE A 162 4.41 -12.63 7.31
C PHE A 162 5.50 -13.30 8.15
N THR A 163 6.22 -14.20 7.51
CA THR A 163 7.43 -14.79 8.08
C THR A 163 8.65 -14.43 7.22
N ILE A 164 9.80 -14.28 7.87
CA ILE A 164 11.12 -14.22 7.22
C ILE A 164 11.79 -15.57 7.48
N SER A 165 12.38 -16.17 6.47
CA SER A 165 12.94 -17.51 6.57
C SER A 165 14.41 -17.53 6.15
N ASP A 166 15.26 -18.19 6.93
CA ASP A 166 16.69 -18.38 6.59
C ASP A 166 16.94 -19.56 5.66
N ARG A 167 15.87 -20.28 5.23
CA ARG A 167 16.03 -21.42 4.32
C ARG A 167 16.57 -20.99 2.96
N GLN A 168 17.44 -21.82 2.39
CA GLN A 168 18.05 -21.62 1.08
C GLN A 168 17.96 -22.84 0.16
N ASP A 169 17.43 -23.95 0.65
CA ASP A 169 17.29 -25.23 -0.07
C ASP A 169 16.50 -25.06 -1.39
N TYR A 170 15.50 -24.18 -1.45
CA TYR A 170 14.76 -23.86 -2.67
C TYR A 170 15.66 -23.34 -3.80
N LEU A 171 16.78 -22.70 -3.48
CA LEU A 171 17.77 -22.25 -4.48
C LEU A 171 18.52 -23.45 -5.10
N GLU A 172 18.66 -24.53 -4.36
CA GLU A 172 19.29 -25.77 -4.83
C GLU A 172 18.31 -26.65 -5.61
N GLY A 173 17.00 -26.35 -5.53
CA GLY A 173 15.94 -27.03 -6.28
C GLY A 173 15.26 -28.16 -5.51
N TYR A 174 15.35 -28.16 -4.19
CA TYR A 174 14.62 -29.07 -3.32
C TYR A 174 14.05 -28.38 -2.09
N ILE A 175 13.15 -29.03 -1.38
CA ILE A 175 12.56 -28.54 -0.13
C ILE A 175 12.85 -29.57 0.96
N SER A 176 13.63 -29.15 1.96
CA SER A 176 13.94 -30.00 3.11
C SER A 176 12.74 -30.18 4.02
N SER A 177 12.63 -31.37 4.61
CA SER A 177 11.64 -31.67 5.64
C SER A 177 12.14 -31.39 7.07
N GLU A 178 13.37 -30.94 7.23
CA GLU A 178 13.93 -30.60 8.53
C GLU A 178 13.35 -29.28 9.09
N PRO A 179 13.23 -29.15 10.42
CA PRO A 179 12.89 -27.88 11.04
C PRO A 179 13.93 -26.81 10.71
N TYR A 180 13.48 -25.59 10.51
CA TYR A 180 14.35 -24.46 10.21
C TYR A 180 13.92 -23.21 10.98
N PRO A 181 14.86 -22.28 11.27
CA PRO A 181 14.53 -21.03 11.92
C PRO A 181 13.76 -20.11 10.98
N TYR A 182 12.82 -19.37 11.55
CA TYR A 182 12.11 -18.30 10.88
C TYR A 182 11.67 -17.24 11.89
N THR A 183 11.41 -16.04 11.39
CA THR A 183 10.93 -14.92 12.19
C THR A 183 9.49 -14.64 11.82
N VAL A 184 8.59 -14.66 12.79
CA VAL A 184 7.21 -14.16 12.64
C VAL A 184 7.22 -12.65 12.75
N CYS A 185 6.58 -11.98 11.80
CA CYS A 185 6.46 -10.53 11.73
C CYS A 185 4.99 -10.11 11.80
N VAL A 186 4.67 -9.27 12.78
CA VAL A 186 3.35 -8.66 12.97
C VAL A 186 3.44 -7.17 12.63
N PRO A 187 2.90 -6.73 11.49
CA PRO A 187 2.91 -5.33 11.09
C PRO A 187 2.13 -4.44 12.07
N VAL A 188 2.69 -3.27 12.38
CA VAL A 188 2.11 -2.26 13.28
C VAL A 188 2.11 -0.89 12.60
N GLN A 189 1.23 0.00 13.04
CA GLN A 189 1.19 1.38 12.53
C GLN A 189 2.46 2.13 12.95
N PRO A 190 3.22 2.73 12.02
CA PRO A 190 4.51 3.37 12.31
C PRO A 190 4.41 4.46 13.39
N GLU A 191 3.34 5.27 13.37
CA GLU A 191 3.14 6.40 14.28
C GLU A 191 2.86 5.96 15.72
N LYS A 192 2.48 4.70 15.91
CA LYS A 192 2.13 4.10 17.21
C LYS A 192 2.92 2.84 17.50
N ALA A 193 4.04 2.68 16.82
CA ALA A 193 4.88 1.50 16.96
C ALA A 193 5.50 1.44 18.36
N PRO A 194 5.50 0.27 19.02
CA PRO A 194 6.20 0.07 20.28
C PRO A 194 7.72 0.18 20.09
N ALA A 195 8.45 0.38 21.21
CA ALA A 195 9.90 0.63 21.16
C ALA A 195 10.73 -0.53 20.60
N ASP A 196 10.21 -1.75 20.65
CA ASP A 196 10.82 -2.97 20.09
C ASP A 196 10.44 -3.25 18.64
N ALA A 197 9.66 -2.38 18.02
CA ALA A 197 9.32 -2.51 16.60
C ALA A 197 10.52 -2.22 15.70
N VAL A 198 10.63 -2.97 14.62
CA VAL A 198 11.69 -2.87 13.62
C VAL A 198 11.10 -2.37 12.30
N VAL A 199 11.82 -1.46 11.64
CA VAL A 199 11.47 -0.99 10.30
C VAL A 199 12.26 -1.81 9.28
N LEU A 200 11.54 -2.57 8.45
CA LEU A 200 12.10 -3.20 7.27
C LEU A 200 11.98 -2.18 6.12
N PRO A 201 13.10 -1.78 5.51
CA PRO A 201 13.07 -0.74 4.47
C PRO A 201 12.38 -1.22 3.20
N GLU A 202 11.95 -0.26 2.38
CA GLU A 202 11.54 -0.53 1.01
C GLU A 202 12.65 -1.23 0.25
N CYS A 203 12.29 -2.24 -0.54
CA CYS A 203 13.26 -2.98 -1.35
C CYS A 203 12.63 -3.51 -2.64
N ARG A 204 13.50 -3.72 -3.64
CA ARG A 204 13.13 -4.46 -4.85
C ARG A 204 13.07 -5.94 -4.53
N VAL A 205 12.03 -6.62 -5.00
CA VAL A 205 11.82 -8.05 -4.73
C VAL A 205 11.43 -8.82 -5.98
N LEU A 206 11.88 -10.07 -6.06
CA LEU A 206 11.23 -11.09 -6.86
C LEU A 206 10.03 -11.60 -6.07
N SER A 207 8.84 -11.55 -6.64
CA SER A 207 7.58 -11.95 -6.02
C SER A 207 6.98 -13.13 -6.75
N VAL A 208 6.65 -14.18 -6.01
CA VAL A 208 5.86 -15.32 -6.47
C VAL A 208 4.56 -15.33 -5.67
N LEU A 209 3.44 -15.11 -6.34
CA LEU A 209 2.11 -15.23 -5.73
C LEU A 209 1.59 -16.65 -6.04
N TYR A 210 1.22 -17.37 -5.00
CA TYR A 210 0.60 -18.68 -5.05
C TYR A 210 -0.80 -18.61 -4.46
N CYS A 211 -1.80 -19.06 -5.21
CA CYS A 211 -3.17 -19.22 -4.72
C CYS A 211 -3.58 -20.68 -4.83
N GLY A 212 -4.03 -21.28 -3.72
CA GLY A 212 -4.38 -22.67 -3.57
C GLY A 212 -4.22 -23.14 -2.13
N ASP A 213 -4.48 -24.43 -1.88
CA ASP A 213 -4.20 -25.00 -0.57
C ASP A 213 -2.68 -25.15 -0.33
N TYR A 214 -2.29 -25.47 0.91
CA TYR A 214 -0.88 -25.50 1.26
C TYR A 214 -0.13 -26.74 0.75
N SER A 215 -0.80 -27.67 0.09
CA SER A 215 -0.13 -28.84 -0.52
C SER A 215 0.77 -28.47 -1.69
N GLY A 216 0.49 -27.34 -2.36
CA GLY A 216 1.28 -26.83 -3.49
C GLY A 216 2.31 -25.76 -3.14
N VAL A 217 2.51 -25.46 -1.86
CA VAL A 217 3.43 -24.38 -1.41
C VAL A 217 4.88 -24.63 -1.82
N ASP A 218 5.32 -25.88 -1.87
CA ASP A 218 6.67 -26.24 -2.28
C ASP A 218 6.96 -25.83 -3.74
N GLU A 219 5.94 -25.88 -4.62
CA GLU A 219 6.09 -25.42 -6.00
C GLU A 219 6.33 -23.89 -6.07
N ALA A 220 5.74 -23.12 -5.18
CA ALA A 220 6.02 -21.68 -5.11
C ALA A 220 7.47 -21.41 -4.69
N TRP A 221 8.00 -22.13 -3.72
CA TRP A 221 9.40 -22.05 -3.32
C TRP A 221 10.36 -22.44 -4.46
N LEU A 222 10.09 -23.57 -5.12
CA LEU A 222 10.91 -24.04 -6.26
C LEU A 222 10.85 -23.07 -7.43
N THR A 223 9.67 -22.44 -7.66
CA THR A 223 9.52 -21.41 -8.68
C THR A 223 10.36 -20.18 -8.34
N LEU A 224 10.38 -19.75 -7.07
CA LEU A 224 11.23 -18.64 -6.63
C LEU A 224 12.72 -18.93 -6.94
N GLY A 225 13.20 -20.13 -6.61
CA GLY A 225 14.59 -20.54 -6.89
C GLY A 225 14.91 -20.62 -8.38
N ARG A 226 14.00 -21.16 -9.20
CA ARG A 226 14.18 -21.21 -10.66
C ARG A 226 14.27 -19.82 -11.28
N GLU A 227 13.42 -18.90 -10.85
CA GLU A 227 13.40 -17.54 -11.38
C GLU A 227 14.64 -16.73 -10.99
N VAL A 228 15.18 -16.93 -9.78
CA VAL A 228 16.46 -16.34 -9.37
C VAL A 228 17.57 -16.76 -10.32
N LYS A 229 17.69 -18.06 -10.61
CA LYS A 229 18.69 -18.61 -11.52
C LYS A 229 18.48 -18.14 -12.96
N ALA A 230 17.25 -18.22 -13.45
CA ALA A 230 16.92 -17.88 -14.84
C ALA A 230 17.17 -16.40 -15.15
N ARG A 231 16.96 -15.53 -14.19
CA ARG A 231 17.15 -14.07 -14.35
C ARG A 231 18.52 -13.59 -13.87
N GLY A 232 19.36 -14.45 -13.31
CA GLY A 232 20.67 -14.08 -12.77
C GLY A 232 20.59 -13.05 -11.62
N LEU A 233 19.57 -13.14 -10.77
CA LEU A 233 19.34 -12.16 -9.72
C LEU A 233 20.32 -12.36 -8.55
N THR A 234 20.85 -11.27 -8.04
CA THR A 234 21.65 -11.24 -6.82
C THR A 234 20.74 -10.98 -5.61
N LEU A 235 20.85 -11.82 -4.58
CA LEU A 235 20.02 -11.72 -3.40
C LEU A 235 20.45 -10.54 -2.51
N ALA A 236 19.49 -9.82 -1.95
CA ALA A 236 19.69 -8.70 -1.02
C ALA A 236 19.13 -8.99 0.39
N GLY A 237 18.63 -10.18 0.64
CA GLY A 237 18.09 -10.58 1.94
C GLY A 237 17.35 -11.91 1.92
N ASN A 238 16.80 -12.27 3.07
CA ASN A 238 16.05 -13.50 3.26
C ASN A 238 14.63 -13.43 2.67
N PRO A 239 14.09 -14.55 2.18
CA PRO A 239 12.74 -14.61 1.65
C PRO A 239 11.70 -14.37 2.74
N ARG A 240 10.61 -13.71 2.35
CA ARG A 240 9.44 -13.47 3.20
C ARG A 240 8.22 -14.16 2.61
N VAL A 241 7.37 -14.70 3.47
CA VAL A 241 6.10 -15.31 3.05
C VAL A 241 4.95 -14.56 3.71
N LEU A 242 4.19 -13.84 2.90
CA LEU A 242 3.05 -13.04 3.33
C LEU A 242 1.76 -13.83 3.14
N GLY A 243 0.94 -13.92 4.18
CA GLY A 243 -0.37 -14.55 4.11
C GLY A 243 -1.44 -13.55 3.64
N ILE A 244 -1.62 -13.42 2.33
CA ILE A 244 -2.59 -12.48 1.75
C ILE A 244 -4.03 -12.91 2.06
N VAL A 245 -4.34 -14.18 1.82
CA VAL A 245 -5.56 -14.84 2.29
C VAL A 245 -5.12 -16.12 2.99
N ALA A 246 -5.39 -16.18 4.27
CA ALA A 246 -4.87 -17.23 5.13
C ALA A 246 -5.95 -17.64 6.16
N PRO A 247 -5.77 -18.71 6.93
CA PRO A 247 -6.75 -19.13 7.93
C PRO A 247 -7.16 -18.05 8.94
N TYR A 248 -6.30 -17.05 9.17
CA TYR A 248 -6.60 -15.93 10.08
C TYR A 248 -7.38 -14.79 9.43
N THR A 249 -7.55 -14.75 8.10
CA THR A 249 -8.30 -13.69 7.41
C THR A 249 -9.81 -13.91 7.43
N GLY A 250 -10.26 -15.16 7.60
CA GLY A 250 -11.69 -15.48 7.71
C GLY A 250 -11.89 -16.98 7.90
N ARG A 251 -12.69 -17.37 8.91
CA ARG A 251 -12.97 -18.77 9.25
C ARG A 251 -13.77 -19.51 8.18
N GLU A 252 -14.53 -18.75 7.36
CA GLU A 252 -15.37 -19.25 6.26
C GLU A 252 -14.60 -19.45 4.96
N ILE A 253 -13.32 -19.03 4.89
CA ILE A 253 -12.53 -19.12 3.66
C ILE A 253 -11.99 -20.54 3.49
N GLU A 254 -12.39 -21.20 2.42
CA GLU A 254 -11.90 -22.53 2.07
C GLU A 254 -10.40 -22.50 1.72
N SER A 255 -9.65 -23.56 2.14
CA SER A 255 -8.20 -23.65 1.95
C SER A 255 -7.75 -23.51 0.48
N ARG A 256 -8.55 -23.99 -0.47
CA ARG A 256 -8.28 -23.82 -1.92
C ARG A 256 -8.24 -22.36 -2.38
N ARG A 257 -8.77 -21.43 -1.57
CA ARG A 257 -8.77 -19.97 -1.83
C ARG A 257 -7.68 -19.22 -1.08
N TYR A 258 -6.82 -19.92 -0.36
CA TYR A 258 -5.70 -19.26 0.30
C TYR A 258 -4.73 -18.71 -0.73
N CYS A 259 -4.16 -17.55 -0.43
CA CYS A 259 -3.15 -16.89 -1.25
C CYS A 259 -1.96 -16.50 -0.38
N SER A 260 -0.78 -16.94 -0.77
CA SER A 260 0.48 -16.60 -0.13
C SER A 260 1.42 -15.96 -1.15
N ARG A 261 2.06 -14.87 -0.73
CA ARG A 261 3.06 -14.18 -1.55
C ARG A 261 4.44 -14.45 -0.98
N PHE A 262 5.29 -15.05 -1.80
CA PHE A 262 6.70 -15.28 -1.52
C PHE A 262 7.48 -14.13 -2.13
N VAL A 263 8.19 -13.37 -1.32
CA VAL A 263 9.01 -12.25 -1.81
C VAL A 263 10.46 -12.45 -1.39
N LEU A 264 11.36 -12.27 -2.33
CA LEU A 264 12.79 -12.39 -2.13
C LEU A 264 13.44 -11.05 -2.47
N PRO A 265 14.04 -10.35 -1.49
CA PRO A 265 14.80 -9.13 -1.75
C PRO A 265 15.94 -9.40 -2.73
N VAL A 266 16.04 -8.57 -3.77
CA VAL A 266 17.08 -8.65 -4.80
C VAL A 266 17.74 -7.29 -4.99
N MET A 267 19.02 -7.30 -5.41
CA MET A 267 19.74 -6.08 -5.73
C MET A 267 19.12 -5.35 -6.93
N GLU A 268 19.33 -4.04 -7.01
CA GLU A 268 18.83 -3.20 -8.12
C GLU A 268 19.52 -3.52 -9.45
#